data_0a5a88a410c376398ef5db73f204b70a
#
_entry.id   0a5a88a410c376398ef5db73f204b70a
#
_cell.length_a   1.000
_cell.length_b   1.000
_cell.length_c   1.000
_cell.angle_alpha   90.00
_cell.angle_beta   90.00
_cell.angle_gamma   90.00
#
_symmetry.space_group_name_H-M   'P 1'
#
loop_
_entity.id
_entity.type
_entity.pdbx_description
1 polymer ?
#
loop_
_entity_poly.entity_id
_entity_poly.type
_entity_poly.pdbx_seq_one_letter_code
_entity_poly.pdbx_strand_id
1 'polypeptide(L)'
;MNVKACAEYLKKNDNYLIVSHKNPDGDTMGSCAALCSALRRVGKKACLYPNPQVIKKLLPYVEKYYAPDDFVPSMGIAVDVATDKMFAQGFDGKVQLCIDHHPTNSRYAKKLLLKPEKASCGEIILELIKSLCGDVTREEADLLYIAVSTDTGCFMYANTCSATLRAAAKLYDYGAEAAVLNQIFFRKKSAARLKLEGMVFSGMSFYRDGKISVVKITKDMLSKAGATNDDLDDLAGLAGMAEKSLVNVTIRELDDGSSKVSLRSSKEVNSSDICAVFGGGGHNMAAGCTINCPPDKAETMILDVINEVWK
;
A
#
# COMPACT_ATOMS: atom_id res chain seq x y z
N MET A 1 -4.76 20.15 -11.42
CA MET A 1 -3.68 20.83 -12.19
C MET A 1 -2.88 19.80 -12.97
N ASN A 2 -2.08 20.18 -13.99
CA ASN A 2 -1.18 19.26 -14.67
C ASN A 2 0.22 19.27 -14.04
N VAL A 3 1.10 18.33 -14.46
CA VAL A 3 2.47 18.16 -13.93
C VAL A 3 3.31 19.43 -14.05
N LYS A 4 3.27 20.11 -15.22
CA LYS A 4 4.03 21.36 -15.44
C LYS A 4 3.59 22.47 -14.49
N ALA A 5 2.27 22.66 -14.33
CA ALA A 5 1.74 23.64 -13.40
C ALA A 5 2.05 23.29 -11.93
N CYS A 6 2.12 21.99 -11.59
CA CYS A 6 2.55 21.53 -10.27
C CYS A 6 4.04 21.83 -10.03
N ALA A 7 4.91 21.53 -11.00
CA ALA A 7 6.33 21.87 -10.91
C ALA A 7 6.56 23.39 -10.72
N GLU A 8 5.88 24.24 -11.50
CA GLU A 8 5.97 25.70 -11.35
C GLU A 8 5.43 26.18 -9.99
N TYR A 9 4.37 25.54 -9.47
CA TYR A 9 3.86 25.85 -8.13
C TYR A 9 4.89 25.49 -7.05
N LEU A 10 5.54 24.35 -7.16
CA LEU A 10 6.59 23.92 -6.24
C LEU A 10 7.85 24.81 -6.34
N LYS A 11 8.24 25.25 -7.53
CA LYS A 11 9.38 26.20 -7.68
C LYS A 11 9.14 27.55 -7.00
N LYS A 12 7.87 28.02 -6.94
CA LYS A 12 7.49 29.31 -6.35
C LYS A 12 7.35 29.32 -4.83
N ASN A 13 7.25 28.14 -4.22
CA ASN A 13 7.07 27.97 -2.78
C ASN A 13 8.29 27.29 -2.16
N ASP A 14 8.31 27.13 -0.84
CA ASP A 14 9.40 26.52 -0.10
C ASP A 14 8.92 25.95 1.24
N ASN A 15 9.82 25.28 1.96
CA ASN A 15 9.65 24.79 3.32
C ASN A 15 8.49 23.80 3.45
N TYR A 16 8.63 22.66 2.74
CA TYR A 16 7.61 21.65 2.57
C TYR A 16 7.65 20.58 3.66
N LEU A 17 6.48 20.23 4.19
CA LEU A 17 6.26 18.99 4.92
C LEU A 17 5.43 18.04 4.07
N ILE A 18 6.01 16.91 3.68
CA ILE A 18 5.36 15.91 2.86
C ILE A 18 4.75 14.86 3.78
N VAL A 19 3.47 14.56 3.58
CA VAL A 19 2.67 13.71 4.46
C VAL A 19 2.20 12.47 3.70
N SER A 20 2.44 11.32 4.30
CA SER A 20 1.97 10.00 3.84
C SER A 20 0.59 9.67 4.41
N HIS A 21 -0.02 8.58 3.94
CA HIS A 21 -1.18 8.01 4.62
C HIS A 21 -0.77 7.16 5.84
N LYS A 22 -1.75 6.90 6.73
CA LYS A 22 -1.60 5.91 7.82
C LYS A 22 -1.34 4.51 7.23
N ASN A 23 -0.53 3.70 7.91
CA ASN A 23 -0.08 2.39 7.41
C ASN A 23 0.49 2.48 5.99
N PRO A 24 1.52 3.32 5.76
CA PRO A 24 1.99 3.63 4.42
C PRO A 24 2.71 2.43 3.81
N ASP A 25 2.48 2.25 2.53
CA ASP A 25 3.10 1.23 1.71
C ASP A 25 4.32 1.77 0.92
N GLY A 26 4.80 0.97 -0.03
CA GLY A 26 5.95 1.34 -0.84
C GLY A 26 5.67 2.45 -1.83
N ASP A 27 4.43 2.54 -2.38
CA ASP A 27 4.09 3.64 -3.29
C ASP A 27 4.08 4.97 -2.55
N THR A 28 3.38 5.04 -1.43
CA THR A 28 3.33 6.25 -0.61
C THR A 28 4.72 6.70 -0.17
N MET A 29 5.50 5.81 0.45
CA MET A 29 6.79 6.21 1.03
C MET A 29 7.86 6.48 -0.03
N GLY A 30 7.92 5.65 -1.08
CA GLY A 30 8.82 5.87 -2.21
C GLY A 30 8.54 7.18 -2.92
N SER A 31 7.28 7.47 -3.19
CA SER A 31 6.83 8.70 -3.82
C SER A 31 7.12 9.95 -2.96
N CYS A 32 6.81 9.88 -1.65
CA CYS A 32 7.12 10.96 -0.70
C CYS A 32 8.62 11.26 -0.66
N ALA A 33 9.46 10.23 -0.49
CA ALA A 33 10.91 10.39 -0.37
C ALA A 33 11.55 10.88 -1.67
N ALA A 34 11.12 10.35 -2.82
CA ALA A 34 11.61 10.81 -4.13
C ALA A 34 11.26 12.29 -4.39
N LEU A 35 10.04 12.71 -4.06
CA LEU A 35 9.65 14.12 -4.16
C LEU A 35 10.47 15.00 -3.21
N CYS A 36 10.70 14.55 -1.98
CA CYS A 36 11.51 15.26 -1.00
C CYS A 36 12.95 15.43 -1.51
N SER A 37 13.57 14.37 -2.03
CA SER A 37 14.90 14.42 -2.66
C SER A 37 14.96 15.45 -3.78
N ALA A 38 14.02 15.39 -4.72
CA ALA A 38 13.98 16.31 -5.86
C ALA A 38 13.80 17.77 -5.45
N LEU A 39 12.96 18.04 -4.45
CA LEU A 39 12.78 19.40 -3.93
C LEU A 39 14.06 19.91 -3.28
N ARG A 40 14.75 19.11 -2.47
CA ARG A 40 16.06 19.46 -1.89
C ARG A 40 17.10 19.75 -2.98
N ARG A 41 17.11 18.96 -4.06
CA ARG A 41 18.01 19.13 -5.21
C ARG A 41 17.83 20.46 -5.96
N VAL A 42 16.60 20.97 -6.00
CA VAL A 42 16.33 22.32 -6.59
C VAL A 42 16.40 23.45 -5.55
N GLY A 43 17.08 23.21 -4.42
CA GLY A 43 17.37 24.21 -3.40
C GLY A 43 16.21 24.51 -2.45
N LYS A 44 15.18 23.67 -2.39
CA LYS A 44 14.04 23.84 -1.49
C LYS A 44 14.27 23.11 -0.16
N LYS A 45 13.73 23.64 0.93
CA LYS A 45 13.62 22.94 2.19
C LYS A 45 12.43 21.99 2.11
N ALA A 46 12.67 20.69 2.29
CA ALA A 46 11.63 19.68 2.25
C ALA A 46 11.96 18.55 3.23
N CYS A 47 10.95 18.10 3.95
CA CYS A 47 11.04 16.98 4.90
C CYS A 47 9.77 16.14 4.81
N LEU A 48 9.88 14.86 5.23
CA LEU A 48 8.72 14.00 5.45
C LEU A 48 8.23 14.12 6.88
N TYR A 49 6.91 14.11 7.06
CA TYR A 49 6.32 13.93 8.36
C TYR A 49 6.66 12.52 8.88
N PRO A 50 7.26 12.37 10.09
CA PRO A 50 7.56 11.07 10.65
C PRO A 50 6.31 10.23 10.84
N ASN A 51 6.30 9.03 10.27
CA ASN A 51 5.16 8.12 10.39
C ASN A 51 5.60 6.85 11.13
N PRO A 52 5.11 6.61 12.37
CA PRO A 52 5.51 5.46 13.18
C PRO A 52 5.01 4.11 12.63
N GLN A 53 4.13 4.13 11.64
CA GLN A 53 3.54 2.93 11.05
C GLN A 53 4.28 2.45 9.80
N VAL A 54 5.39 3.09 9.43
CA VAL A 54 6.25 2.64 8.32
C VAL A 54 6.86 1.28 8.64
N ILE A 55 6.72 0.33 7.72
CA ILE A 55 7.29 -1.00 7.88
C ILE A 55 8.82 -0.96 7.86
N LYS A 56 9.46 -1.85 8.60
CA LYS A 56 10.94 -1.87 8.75
C LYS A 56 11.70 -1.95 7.43
N LYS A 57 11.14 -2.62 6.41
CA LYS A 57 11.76 -2.72 5.09
C LYS A 57 11.92 -1.38 4.38
N LEU A 58 11.03 -0.42 4.64
CA LEU A 58 11.06 0.90 4.00
C LEU A 58 11.93 1.91 4.75
N LEU A 59 12.11 1.76 6.07
CA LEU A 59 12.87 2.71 6.89
C LEU A 59 14.23 3.10 6.32
N PRO A 60 15.09 2.15 5.87
CA PRO A 60 16.43 2.50 5.34
C PRO A 60 16.40 3.44 4.13
N TYR A 61 15.29 3.49 3.41
CA TYR A 61 15.13 4.33 2.22
C TYR A 61 14.56 5.71 2.54
N VAL A 62 13.85 5.88 3.65
CA VAL A 62 13.03 7.06 3.88
C VAL A 62 13.37 7.86 5.15
N GLU A 63 13.96 7.24 6.17
CA GLU A 63 14.21 7.87 7.49
C GLU A 63 15.06 9.13 7.42
N LYS A 64 16.04 9.20 6.50
CA LYS A 64 16.89 10.38 6.29
C LYS A 64 16.15 11.61 5.77
N TYR A 65 14.92 11.44 5.35
CA TYR A 65 14.06 12.54 4.89
C TYR A 65 13.12 13.06 5.98
N TYR A 66 13.03 12.39 7.12
CA TYR A 66 12.13 12.82 8.20
C TYR A 66 12.46 14.22 8.69
N ALA A 67 11.41 14.93 9.07
CA ALA A 67 11.52 16.25 9.66
C ALA A 67 12.15 16.14 11.05
N PRO A 68 13.12 17.00 11.39
CA PRO A 68 13.54 17.17 12.79
C PRO A 68 12.41 17.85 13.59
N ASP A 69 12.45 17.70 14.91
CA ASP A 69 11.38 18.18 15.82
C ASP A 69 11.14 19.69 15.73
N ASP A 70 12.18 20.46 15.41
CA ASP A 70 12.14 21.92 15.25
C ASP A 70 11.74 22.41 13.85
N PHE A 71 11.39 21.49 12.95
CA PHE A 71 11.01 21.87 11.58
C PHE A 71 9.63 22.54 11.56
N VAL A 72 9.59 23.80 11.14
CA VAL A 72 8.35 24.57 10.98
C VAL A 72 8.01 24.69 9.50
N PRO A 73 7.04 23.92 8.98
CA PRO A 73 6.68 23.95 7.57
C PRO A 73 5.86 25.18 7.21
N SER A 74 6.06 25.69 6.00
CA SER A 74 5.18 26.71 5.40
C SER A 74 4.09 26.08 4.54
N MET A 75 4.32 24.84 4.06
CA MET A 75 3.42 24.16 3.13
C MET A 75 3.38 22.64 3.36
N GLY A 76 2.17 22.10 3.51
CA GLY A 76 1.91 20.67 3.54
C GLY A 76 1.60 20.12 2.14
N ILE A 77 2.23 19.01 1.80
CA ILE A 77 1.97 18.24 0.57
C ILE A 77 1.56 16.83 0.98
N ALA A 78 0.38 16.38 0.57
CA ALA A 78 0.01 14.98 0.68
C ALA A 78 0.35 14.24 -0.62
N VAL A 79 0.95 13.07 -0.50
CA VAL A 79 1.29 12.21 -1.63
C VAL A 79 0.66 10.85 -1.40
N ASP A 80 -0.12 10.39 -2.37
CA ASP A 80 -0.79 9.10 -2.33
C ASP A 80 -1.79 8.97 -1.17
N VAL A 81 -2.57 10.02 -0.94
CA VAL A 81 -3.58 10.07 0.12
C VAL A 81 -4.94 10.40 -0.47
N ALA A 82 -5.83 9.42 -0.54
CA ALA A 82 -7.15 9.56 -1.16
C ALA A 82 -8.11 10.47 -0.36
N THR A 83 -7.96 10.56 0.95
CA THR A 83 -8.82 11.37 1.84
C THR A 83 -8.04 11.86 3.06
N ASP A 84 -8.40 13.03 3.56
CA ASP A 84 -7.81 13.64 4.76
C ASP A 84 -7.94 12.77 6.05
N LYS A 85 -8.92 11.86 6.07
CA LYS A 85 -9.08 10.88 7.15
C LYS A 85 -7.98 9.79 7.17
N MET A 86 -7.17 9.74 6.13
CA MET A 86 -6.11 8.74 5.98
C MET A 86 -4.70 9.29 6.24
N PHE A 87 -4.53 10.52 6.70
CA PHE A 87 -3.21 11.03 7.03
C PHE A 87 -2.47 10.20 8.08
N ALA A 88 -1.14 10.26 8.04
CA ALA A 88 -0.26 9.68 9.04
C ALA A 88 -0.72 10.01 10.46
N GLN A 89 -0.58 9.04 11.36
CA GLN A 89 -1.02 9.19 12.75
C GLN A 89 -0.34 10.40 13.42
N GLY A 90 -1.15 11.23 14.08
CA GLY A 90 -0.68 12.43 14.79
C GLY A 90 -0.51 13.67 13.88
N PHE A 91 -0.71 13.56 12.57
CA PHE A 91 -0.70 14.73 11.70
C PHE A 91 -2.02 15.51 11.81
N ASP A 92 -1.93 16.77 12.24
CA ASP A 92 -3.04 17.72 12.37
C ASP A 92 -2.85 18.98 11.50
N GLY A 93 -1.79 18.98 10.67
CA GLY A 93 -1.42 20.11 9.81
C GLY A 93 -2.33 20.29 8.60
N LYS A 94 -2.15 21.45 7.95
CA LYS A 94 -2.89 21.78 6.72
C LYS A 94 -2.13 21.28 5.48
N VAL A 95 -2.87 20.67 4.56
CA VAL A 95 -2.37 20.26 3.24
C VAL A 95 -2.85 21.25 2.18
N GLN A 96 -1.90 21.87 1.46
CA GLN A 96 -2.18 22.80 0.38
C GLN A 96 -2.18 22.14 -0.99
N LEU A 97 -1.38 21.09 -1.17
CA LEU A 97 -1.25 20.33 -2.41
C LEU A 97 -1.44 18.84 -2.12
N CYS A 98 -2.25 18.17 -2.94
CA CYS A 98 -2.32 16.71 -2.98
C CYS A 98 -1.86 16.22 -4.35
N ILE A 99 -1.01 15.17 -4.36
CA ILE A 99 -0.56 14.45 -5.55
C ILE A 99 -1.03 13.02 -5.37
N ASP A 100 -1.89 12.53 -6.27
CA ASP A 100 -2.57 11.26 -6.04
C ASP A 100 -2.99 10.58 -7.36
N HIS A 101 -3.18 9.25 -7.30
CA HIS A 101 -3.67 8.46 -8.40
C HIS A 101 -5.02 7.78 -8.11
N HIS A 102 -5.53 7.86 -6.88
CA HIS A 102 -6.78 7.23 -6.51
C HIS A 102 -8.01 7.90 -7.16
N PRO A 103 -8.83 7.18 -7.95
CA PRO A 103 -10.05 7.75 -8.56
C PRO A 103 -11.06 8.22 -7.51
N THR A 104 -10.99 7.67 -6.29
CA THR A 104 -11.87 8.01 -5.15
C THR A 104 -11.37 9.19 -4.32
N ASN A 105 -10.35 9.93 -4.78
CA ASN A 105 -9.81 11.08 -4.05
C ASN A 105 -10.91 12.09 -3.69
N SER A 106 -11.02 12.45 -2.41
CA SER A 106 -12.06 13.34 -1.89
C SER A 106 -11.84 14.84 -2.20
N ARG A 107 -10.75 15.17 -2.91
CA ARG A 107 -10.38 16.53 -3.35
C ARG A 107 -10.25 17.55 -2.19
N TYR A 108 -9.77 17.11 -1.04
CA TYR A 108 -9.65 17.88 0.20
C TYR A 108 -8.61 19.02 0.14
N ALA A 109 -7.60 18.91 -0.71
CA ALA A 109 -6.54 19.90 -0.82
C ALA A 109 -6.91 21.04 -1.77
N LYS A 110 -6.38 22.25 -1.49
CA LYS A 110 -6.61 23.45 -2.35
C LYS A 110 -6.08 23.26 -3.76
N LYS A 111 -4.98 22.54 -3.93
CA LYS A 111 -4.37 22.19 -5.20
C LYS A 111 -4.31 20.68 -5.31
N LEU A 112 -4.62 20.16 -6.50
CA LEU A 112 -4.69 18.73 -6.73
C LEU A 112 -4.05 18.37 -8.08
N LEU A 113 -3.05 17.49 -8.04
CA LEU A 113 -2.52 16.76 -9.19
C LEU A 113 -3.01 15.33 -9.09
N LEU A 114 -4.11 15.01 -9.78
CA LEU A 114 -4.75 13.71 -9.76
C LEU A 114 -4.64 13.07 -11.13
N LYS A 115 -4.15 11.83 -11.20
CA LYS A 115 -4.00 11.04 -12.42
C LYS A 115 -4.48 9.59 -12.21
N PRO A 116 -5.79 9.34 -12.23
CA PRO A 116 -6.36 8.01 -11.95
C PRO A 116 -5.98 6.93 -12.98
N GLU A 117 -5.47 7.32 -14.14
CA GLU A 117 -4.99 6.43 -15.18
C GLU A 117 -3.60 5.84 -14.90
N LYS A 118 -2.91 6.34 -13.86
CA LYS A 118 -1.60 5.83 -13.43
C LYS A 118 -1.75 4.65 -12.48
N ALA A 119 -0.89 3.68 -12.64
CA ALA A 119 -0.88 2.51 -11.77
C ALA A 119 -0.38 2.82 -10.35
N SER A 120 0.41 3.89 -10.19
CA SER A 120 0.96 4.31 -8.91
C SER A 120 1.21 5.82 -8.87
N CYS A 121 1.32 6.37 -7.67
CA CYS A 121 1.76 7.74 -7.46
C CYS A 121 3.21 7.94 -7.92
N GLY A 122 4.05 6.89 -7.81
CA GLY A 122 5.44 6.90 -8.28
C GLY A 122 5.58 7.27 -9.76
N GLU A 123 4.65 6.88 -10.63
CA GLU A 123 4.66 7.31 -12.03
C GLU A 123 4.42 8.83 -12.18
N ILE A 124 3.57 9.41 -11.33
CA ILE A 124 3.28 10.85 -11.34
C ILE A 124 4.50 11.63 -10.85
N ILE A 125 5.12 11.15 -9.77
CA ILE A 125 6.32 11.76 -9.19
C ILE A 125 7.50 11.68 -10.16
N LEU A 126 7.66 10.59 -10.91
CA LEU A 126 8.67 10.49 -11.98
C LEU A 126 8.53 11.61 -13.02
N GLU A 127 7.30 11.85 -13.51
CA GLU A 127 7.02 12.93 -14.44
C GLU A 127 7.28 14.31 -13.81
N LEU A 128 6.93 14.47 -12.53
CA LEU A 128 7.11 15.71 -11.78
C LEU A 128 8.58 16.03 -11.55
N ILE A 129 9.40 15.05 -11.14
CA ILE A 129 10.86 15.22 -10.95
C ILE A 129 11.51 15.64 -12.26
N LYS A 130 11.15 14.99 -13.38
CA LYS A 130 11.65 15.40 -14.70
C LYS A 130 11.29 16.85 -15.06
N SER A 131 10.11 17.30 -14.68
CA SER A 131 9.68 18.71 -14.89
C SER A 131 10.37 19.70 -13.94
N LEU A 132 10.74 19.26 -12.73
CA LEU A 132 11.42 20.08 -11.72
C LEU A 132 12.93 20.21 -12.00
N CYS A 133 13.59 19.06 -12.23
CA CYS A 133 15.04 18.91 -12.21
C CYS A 133 15.64 18.63 -13.60
N GLY A 134 14.85 18.19 -14.57
CA GLY A 134 15.31 17.76 -15.89
C GLY A 134 15.76 16.30 -15.96
N ASP A 135 16.31 15.77 -14.89
CA ASP A 135 16.82 14.40 -14.73
C ASP A 135 16.32 13.74 -13.44
N VAL A 136 16.68 12.47 -13.25
CA VAL A 136 16.37 11.66 -12.07
C VAL A 136 17.66 11.04 -11.56
N THR A 137 17.95 11.16 -10.27
CA THR A 137 19.12 10.51 -9.68
C THR A 137 18.86 9.02 -9.47
N ARG A 138 19.94 8.23 -9.31
CA ARG A 138 19.83 6.81 -8.99
C ARG A 138 19.00 6.56 -7.72
N GLU A 139 19.23 7.36 -6.67
CA GLU A 139 18.48 7.25 -5.43
C GLU A 139 16.97 7.51 -5.64
N GLU A 140 16.63 8.56 -6.39
CA GLU A 140 15.24 8.83 -6.76
C GLU A 140 14.65 7.72 -7.61
N ALA A 141 15.45 7.12 -8.49
CA ALA A 141 15.04 5.98 -9.31
C ALA A 141 14.76 4.73 -8.46
N ASP A 142 15.58 4.44 -7.45
CA ASP A 142 15.33 3.36 -6.48
C ASP A 142 14.02 3.56 -5.73
N LEU A 143 13.79 4.77 -5.18
CA LEU A 143 12.57 5.14 -4.46
C LEU A 143 11.33 5.02 -5.35
N LEU A 144 11.39 5.51 -6.57
CA LEU A 144 10.30 5.42 -7.52
C LEU A 144 10.07 3.99 -8.01
N TYR A 145 11.13 3.17 -8.12
CA TYR A 145 10.98 1.76 -8.45
C TYR A 145 10.26 0.99 -7.32
N ILE A 146 10.61 1.28 -6.06
CA ILE A 146 9.85 0.76 -4.91
C ILE A 146 8.37 1.14 -5.05
N ALA A 147 8.08 2.41 -5.31
CA ALA A 147 6.72 2.91 -5.47
C ALA A 147 5.94 2.15 -6.56
N VAL A 148 6.46 2.15 -7.78
CA VAL A 148 5.78 1.53 -8.93
C VAL A 148 5.65 0.01 -8.76
N SER A 149 6.71 -0.66 -8.28
CA SER A 149 6.70 -2.12 -8.17
C SER A 149 5.79 -2.62 -7.05
N THR A 150 5.70 -1.91 -5.92
CA THR A 150 4.84 -2.35 -4.81
C THR A 150 3.36 -2.20 -5.14
N ASP A 151 2.95 -1.08 -5.75
CA ASP A 151 1.55 -0.85 -6.09
C ASP A 151 1.04 -1.69 -7.27
N THR A 152 1.96 -2.23 -8.06
CA THR A 152 1.67 -3.16 -9.15
C THR A 152 1.89 -4.63 -8.80
N GLY A 153 2.22 -4.94 -7.55
CA GLY A 153 2.56 -6.30 -7.12
C GLY A 153 3.69 -6.89 -7.95
N CYS A 154 4.77 -6.15 -8.15
CA CYS A 154 5.85 -6.48 -9.07
C CYS A 154 5.35 -6.72 -10.51
N PHE A 155 4.48 -5.83 -10.99
CA PHE A 155 3.89 -5.84 -12.34
C PHE A 155 2.91 -6.99 -12.61
N MET A 156 2.43 -7.68 -11.58
CA MET A 156 1.46 -8.78 -11.71
C MET A 156 0.00 -8.33 -11.64
N TYR A 157 -0.29 -7.14 -11.10
CA TYR A 157 -1.67 -6.68 -10.91
C TYR A 157 -2.25 -6.07 -12.19
N ALA A 158 -3.59 -6.06 -12.26
CA ALA A 158 -4.35 -5.60 -13.43
C ALA A 158 -4.22 -4.09 -13.71
N ASN A 159 -3.72 -3.29 -12.77
CA ASN A 159 -3.39 -1.87 -12.96
C ASN A 159 -2.10 -1.68 -13.77
N THR A 160 -1.28 -2.71 -13.94
CA THR A 160 -0.07 -2.66 -14.79
C THR A 160 -0.44 -2.50 -16.25
N CYS A 161 0.10 -1.49 -16.89
CA CYS A 161 -0.09 -1.24 -18.31
C CYS A 161 1.23 -0.92 -19.02
N SER A 162 1.19 -0.74 -20.35
CA SER A 162 2.39 -0.44 -21.13
C SER A 162 3.09 0.87 -20.70
N ALA A 163 2.34 1.84 -20.17
CA ALA A 163 2.92 3.08 -19.65
C ALA A 163 3.71 2.83 -18.37
N THR A 164 3.17 1.99 -17.46
CA THR A 164 3.81 1.55 -16.22
C THR A 164 5.13 0.83 -16.50
N LEU A 165 5.13 -0.12 -17.46
CA LEU A 165 6.36 -0.83 -17.84
C LEU A 165 7.39 0.10 -18.48
N ARG A 166 6.97 1.10 -19.26
CA ARG A 166 7.89 2.14 -19.77
C ARG A 166 8.43 3.03 -18.67
N ALA A 167 7.64 3.33 -17.63
CA ALA A 167 8.14 4.06 -16.47
C ALA A 167 9.19 3.23 -15.73
N ALA A 168 8.92 1.95 -15.49
CA ALA A 168 9.89 1.03 -14.89
C ALA A 168 11.20 0.92 -15.71
N ALA A 169 11.11 0.78 -17.04
CA ALA A 169 12.28 0.75 -17.92
C ALA A 169 13.13 2.01 -17.79
N LYS A 170 12.50 3.20 -17.73
CA LYS A 170 13.23 4.45 -17.51
C LYS A 170 13.92 4.50 -16.14
N LEU A 171 13.31 3.92 -15.10
CA LEU A 171 13.95 3.84 -13.78
C LEU A 171 15.20 2.95 -13.82
N TYR A 172 15.19 1.87 -14.61
CA TYR A 172 16.42 1.10 -14.89
C TYR A 172 17.47 1.96 -15.62
N ASP A 173 17.06 2.76 -16.62
CA ASP A 173 17.99 3.64 -17.35
C ASP A 173 18.61 4.70 -16.42
N TYR A 174 17.91 5.14 -15.36
CA TYR A 174 18.43 6.02 -14.31
C TYR A 174 19.24 5.28 -13.24
N GLY A 175 19.43 3.97 -13.38
CA GLY A 175 20.29 3.15 -12.53
C GLY A 175 19.62 2.55 -11.30
N ALA A 176 18.28 2.40 -11.30
CA ALA A 176 17.59 1.71 -10.21
C ALA A 176 18.10 0.28 -10.02
N GLU A 177 18.39 -0.10 -8.78
CA GLU A 177 18.82 -1.47 -8.41
C GLU A 177 17.61 -2.43 -8.31
N ALA A 178 16.77 -2.44 -9.33
CA ALA A 178 15.50 -3.15 -9.35
C ALA A 178 15.60 -4.63 -8.97
N ALA A 179 16.66 -5.33 -9.37
CA ALA A 179 16.86 -6.73 -8.99
C ALA A 179 17.03 -6.90 -7.47
N VAL A 180 17.79 -5.99 -6.84
CA VAL A 180 18.00 -5.98 -5.37
C VAL A 180 16.69 -5.62 -4.67
N LEU A 181 16.00 -4.58 -5.14
CA LEU A 181 14.72 -4.13 -4.59
C LEU A 181 13.66 -5.22 -4.68
N ASN A 182 13.56 -5.92 -5.81
CA ASN A 182 12.64 -7.05 -5.96
C ASN A 182 12.95 -8.20 -4.99
N GLN A 183 14.23 -8.48 -4.72
CA GLN A 183 14.58 -9.45 -3.69
C GLN A 183 14.10 -9.02 -2.30
N ILE A 184 14.29 -7.74 -1.93
CA ILE A 184 13.94 -7.20 -0.62
C ILE A 184 12.42 -7.17 -0.44
N PHE A 185 11.69 -6.64 -1.41
CA PHE A 185 10.26 -6.38 -1.24
C PHE A 185 9.36 -7.57 -1.55
N PHE A 186 9.76 -8.46 -2.49
CA PHE A 186 8.87 -9.53 -2.96
C PHE A 186 9.38 -10.96 -2.71
N ARG A 187 10.68 -11.16 -2.50
CA ARG A 187 11.25 -12.51 -2.40
C ARG A 187 11.74 -12.87 -1.00
N LYS A 188 12.48 -11.98 -0.36
CA LYS A 188 13.08 -12.25 0.95
C LYS A 188 12.03 -12.07 2.05
N LYS A 189 11.92 -13.10 2.89
CA LYS A 189 11.04 -13.13 4.06
C LYS A 189 11.86 -13.53 5.29
N SER A 190 11.43 -13.10 6.47
CA SER A 190 12.04 -13.56 7.72
C SER A 190 11.84 -15.06 7.90
N ALA A 191 12.70 -15.72 8.69
CA ALA A 191 12.52 -17.13 9.02
C ALA A 191 11.19 -17.35 9.77
N ALA A 192 10.77 -16.40 10.61
CA ALA A 192 9.48 -16.43 11.30
C ALA A 192 8.31 -16.38 10.31
N ARG A 193 8.38 -15.45 9.33
CA ARG A 193 7.37 -15.36 8.27
C ARG A 193 7.26 -16.65 7.44
N LEU A 194 8.37 -17.26 7.05
CA LEU A 194 8.36 -18.51 6.28
C LEU A 194 7.76 -19.66 7.07
N LYS A 195 8.06 -19.77 8.38
CA LYS A 195 7.43 -20.75 9.27
C LYS A 195 5.92 -20.52 9.39
N LEU A 196 5.52 -19.26 9.57
CA LEU A 196 4.10 -18.89 9.64
C LEU A 196 3.36 -19.26 8.36
N GLU A 197 3.88 -18.90 7.18
CA GLU A 197 3.27 -19.28 5.89
C GLU A 197 3.16 -20.78 5.72
N GLY A 198 4.17 -21.54 6.13
CA GLY A 198 4.11 -23.02 6.12
C GLY A 198 2.96 -23.56 6.96
N MET A 199 2.72 -23.03 8.16
CA MET A 199 1.58 -23.43 9.00
C MET A 199 0.25 -23.00 8.38
N VAL A 200 0.17 -21.78 7.85
CA VAL A 200 -1.04 -21.24 7.19
C VAL A 200 -1.44 -22.10 5.99
N PHE A 201 -0.48 -22.42 5.11
CA PHE A 201 -0.77 -23.29 3.95
C PHE A 201 -1.12 -24.72 4.34
N SER A 202 -0.48 -25.28 5.36
CA SER A 202 -0.83 -26.62 5.87
C SER A 202 -2.24 -26.70 6.45
N GLY A 203 -2.75 -25.57 6.96
CA GLY A 203 -4.12 -25.45 7.50
C GLY A 203 -5.14 -24.88 6.51
N MET A 204 -4.78 -24.70 5.22
CA MET A 204 -5.69 -24.18 4.22
C MET A 204 -6.86 -25.11 3.96
N SER A 205 -8.07 -24.57 4.00
CA SER A 205 -9.30 -25.31 3.71
C SER A 205 -9.86 -24.91 2.34
N PHE A 206 -10.50 -25.88 1.67
CA PHE A 206 -11.11 -25.69 0.36
C PHE A 206 -12.58 -26.10 0.38
N TYR A 207 -13.42 -25.30 -0.25
CA TYR A 207 -14.86 -25.52 -0.37
C TYR A 207 -15.32 -25.34 -1.82
N ARG A 208 -16.49 -25.88 -2.17
CA ARG A 208 -17.07 -25.82 -3.53
C ARG A 208 -16.08 -26.25 -4.62
N ASP A 209 -15.54 -27.45 -4.49
CA ASP A 209 -14.57 -28.03 -5.44
C ASP A 209 -13.33 -27.14 -5.66
N GLY A 210 -12.89 -26.44 -4.60
CA GLY A 210 -11.73 -25.56 -4.62
C GLY A 210 -12.00 -24.14 -5.06
N LYS A 211 -13.25 -23.76 -5.34
CA LYS A 211 -13.63 -22.38 -5.71
C LYS A 211 -13.58 -21.40 -4.55
N ILE A 212 -13.60 -21.88 -3.31
CA ILE A 212 -13.40 -21.08 -2.11
C ILE A 212 -12.16 -21.62 -1.40
N SER A 213 -11.22 -20.76 -1.08
CA SER A 213 -10.05 -21.06 -0.24
C SER A 213 -10.13 -20.25 1.04
N VAL A 214 -9.84 -20.88 2.16
CA VAL A 214 -9.82 -20.24 3.47
C VAL A 214 -8.49 -20.53 4.16
N VAL A 215 -7.85 -19.48 4.66
CA VAL A 215 -6.68 -19.59 5.53
C VAL A 215 -6.96 -18.92 6.87
N LYS A 216 -6.43 -19.52 7.94
CA LYS A 216 -6.50 -18.98 9.29
C LYS A 216 -5.12 -18.63 9.81
N ILE A 217 -5.03 -17.53 10.53
CA ILE A 217 -3.83 -17.03 11.18
C ILE A 217 -4.18 -16.83 12.65
N THR A 218 -3.74 -17.77 13.49
CA THR A 218 -4.02 -17.75 14.93
C THR A 218 -2.84 -17.19 15.72
N LYS A 219 -3.10 -16.75 16.94
CA LYS A 219 -2.04 -16.32 17.87
C LYS A 219 -1.07 -17.44 18.21
N ASP A 220 -1.56 -18.66 18.29
CA ASP A 220 -0.71 -19.85 18.49
C ASP A 220 0.27 -20.05 17.33
N MET A 221 -0.18 -19.87 16.08
CA MET A 221 0.71 -19.90 14.91
C MET A 221 1.76 -18.79 14.96
N LEU A 222 1.38 -17.57 15.33
CA LEU A 222 2.32 -16.45 15.47
C LEU A 222 3.38 -16.76 16.54
N SER A 223 2.94 -17.24 17.70
CA SER A 223 3.84 -17.61 18.79
C SER A 223 4.81 -18.75 18.40
N LYS A 224 4.31 -19.80 17.78
CA LYS A 224 5.12 -20.95 17.32
C LYS A 224 6.12 -20.58 16.22
N ALA A 225 5.76 -19.65 15.35
CA ALA A 225 6.64 -19.14 14.30
C ALA A 225 7.68 -18.14 14.84
N GLY A 226 7.45 -17.54 16.01
CA GLY A 226 8.19 -16.38 16.49
C GLY A 226 7.91 -15.14 15.64
N ALA A 227 6.72 -15.07 15.03
CA ALA A 227 6.32 -13.98 14.14
C ALA A 227 5.78 -12.79 14.93
N THR A 228 6.04 -11.59 14.41
CA THR A 228 5.60 -10.31 14.96
C THR A 228 4.64 -9.62 13.99
N ASN A 229 4.14 -8.43 14.36
CA ASN A 229 3.29 -7.63 13.47
C ASN A 229 3.99 -7.26 12.13
N ASP A 230 5.32 -7.15 12.12
CA ASP A 230 6.10 -6.91 10.90
C ASP A 230 6.03 -8.09 9.90
N ASP A 231 5.70 -9.29 10.40
CA ASP A 231 5.56 -10.50 9.57
C ASP A 231 4.12 -10.71 9.07
N LEU A 232 3.18 -9.80 9.40
CA LEU A 232 1.76 -9.91 9.03
C LEU A 232 1.40 -9.20 7.72
N ASP A 233 2.35 -8.48 7.14
CA ASP A 233 2.13 -7.77 5.88
C ASP A 233 1.78 -8.75 4.74
N ASP A 234 0.82 -8.36 3.89
CA ASP A 234 0.35 -9.12 2.72
C ASP A 234 -0.11 -10.59 2.97
N LEU A 235 -0.45 -10.95 4.21
CA LEU A 235 -1.00 -12.28 4.48
C LEU A 235 -2.39 -12.51 3.87
N ALA A 236 -3.13 -11.42 3.61
CA ALA A 236 -4.45 -11.49 3.00
C ALA A 236 -4.44 -12.07 1.56
N GLY A 237 -3.29 -12.04 0.89
CA GLY A 237 -3.12 -12.61 -0.44
C GLY A 237 -2.89 -14.12 -0.47
N LEU A 238 -2.51 -14.74 0.66
CA LEU A 238 -2.12 -16.15 0.69
C LEU A 238 -3.24 -17.10 0.25
N ALA A 239 -4.49 -16.83 0.66
CA ALA A 239 -5.63 -17.64 0.25
C ALA A 239 -5.82 -17.65 -1.28
N GLY A 240 -5.46 -16.57 -1.97
CA GLY A 240 -5.60 -16.41 -3.41
C GLY A 240 -4.56 -17.15 -4.26
N MET A 241 -3.62 -17.87 -3.65
CA MET A 241 -2.60 -18.64 -4.37
C MET A 241 -3.13 -19.97 -4.92
N ALA A 242 -4.33 -20.39 -4.53
CA ALA A 242 -4.96 -21.61 -4.99
C ALA A 242 -5.54 -21.43 -6.41
N GLU A 243 -5.13 -22.28 -7.36
CA GLU A 243 -5.42 -22.16 -8.79
C GLU A 243 -6.91 -21.98 -9.13
N LYS A 244 -7.79 -22.73 -8.45
CA LYS A 244 -9.24 -22.75 -8.74
C LYS A 244 -10.03 -21.72 -7.93
N SER A 245 -9.38 -21.04 -6.99
CA SER A 245 -10.10 -20.19 -6.02
C SER A 245 -10.63 -18.91 -6.66
N LEU A 246 -11.93 -18.72 -6.55
CA LEU A 246 -12.65 -17.52 -6.98
C LEU A 246 -12.99 -16.61 -5.78
N VAL A 247 -13.04 -17.19 -4.58
CA VAL A 247 -13.28 -16.48 -3.32
C VAL A 247 -12.21 -16.88 -2.31
N ASN A 248 -11.45 -15.91 -1.85
CA ASN A 248 -10.28 -16.10 -1.00
C ASN A 248 -10.54 -15.44 0.35
N VAL A 249 -10.58 -16.23 1.41
CA VAL A 249 -10.88 -15.78 2.76
C VAL A 249 -9.64 -15.92 3.65
N THR A 250 -9.18 -14.83 4.21
CA THR A 250 -8.14 -14.83 5.24
C THR A 250 -8.74 -14.40 6.56
N ILE A 251 -8.66 -15.25 7.57
CA ILE A 251 -9.20 -15.03 8.91
C ILE A 251 -8.03 -14.90 9.88
N ARG A 252 -7.89 -13.74 10.52
CA ARG A 252 -6.86 -13.47 11.51
C ARG A 252 -7.47 -13.27 12.88
N GLU A 253 -7.01 -14.02 13.87
CA GLU A 253 -7.34 -13.85 15.27
C GLU A 253 -6.78 -12.53 15.80
N LEU A 254 -7.61 -11.73 16.48
CA LEU A 254 -7.24 -10.46 17.13
C LEU A 254 -7.01 -10.65 18.64
N ASP A 255 -6.46 -9.61 19.28
CA ASP A 255 -6.09 -9.68 20.69
C ASP A 255 -7.27 -9.83 21.65
N ASP A 256 -8.42 -9.36 21.28
CA ASP A 256 -9.68 -9.48 22.01
C ASP A 256 -10.43 -10.81 21.76
N GLY A 257 -9.83 -11.74 20.98
CA GLY A 257 -10.45 -13.02 20.63
C GLY A 257 -11.45 -12.94 19.46
N SER A 258 -11.67 -11.77 18.88
CA SER A 258 -12.42 -11.61 17.64
C SER A 258 -11.57 -11.99 16.42
N SER A 259 -12.19 -12.03 15.25
CA SER A 259 -11.55 -12.40 13.98
C SER A 259 -11.66 -11.29 12.96
N LYS A 260 -10.52 -10.81 12.46
CA LYS A 260 -10.47 -9.96 11.26
C LYS A 260 -10.55 -10.84 10.02
N VAL A 261 -11.56 -10.62 9.21
CA VAL A 261 -11.74 -11.31 7.93
C VAL A 261 -11.37 -10.38 6.80
N SER A 262 -10.51 -10.87 5.90
CA SER A 262 -10.19 -10.22 4.64
C SER A 262 -10.68 -11.11 3.50
N LEU A 263 -11.52 -10.54 2.64
CA LEU A 263 -12.12 -11.23 1.49
C LEU A 263 -11.56 -10.67 0.20
N ARG A 264 -11.18 -11.55 -0.71
CA ARG A 264 -10.84 -11.23 -2.10
C ARG A 264 -11.67 -12.14 -2.99
N SER A 265 -12.20 -11.61 -4.08
CA SER A 265 -13.05 -12.37 -4.97
C SER A 265 -12.84 -12.03 -6.44
N SER A 266 -13.26 -12.94 -7.31
CA SER A 266 -13.45 -12.68 -8.74
C SER A 266 -14.65 -11.74 -8.96
N LYS A 267 -14.84 -11.29 -10.20
CA LYS A 267 -15.99 -10.42 -10.58
C LYS A 267 -17.36 -11.07 -10.33
N GLU A 268 -17.40 -12.37 -10.17
CA GLU A 268 -18.65 -13.15 -9.99
C GLU A 268 -19.23 -13.00 -8.57
N VAL A 269 -18.43 -12.58 -7.59
CA VAL A 269 -18.81 -12.50 -6.18
C VAL A 269 -18.47 -11.14 -5.62
N ASN A 270 -19.46 -10.45 -5.04
CA ASN A 270 -19.24 -9.15 -4.41
C ASN A 270 -18.77 -9.30 -2.96
N SER A 271 -17.47 -9.14 -2.73
CA SER A 271 -16.87 -9.17 -1.39
C SER A 271 -17.46 -8.14 -0.43
N SER A 272 -17.84 -6.96 -0.94
CA SER A 272 -18.37 -5.88 -0.11
C SER A 272 -19.74 -6.24 0.49
N ASP A 273 -20.62 -6.87 -0.29
CA ASP A 273 -21.95 -7.29 0.19
C ASP A 273 -21.83 -8.36 1.28
N ILE A 274 -20.89 -9.31 1.12
CA ILE A 274 -20.62 -10.34 2.11
C ILE A 274 -20.13 -9.71 3.42
N CYS A 275 -19.13 -8.83 3.34
CA CYS A 275 -18.56 -8.19 4.53
C CYS A 275 -19.55 -7.21 5.20
N ALA A 276 -20.47 -6.61 4.46
CA ALA A 276 -21.49 -5.70 4.99
C ALA A 276 -22.45 -6.37 5.98
N VAL A 277 -22.72 -7.68 5.82
CA VAL A 277 -23.51 -8.48 6.77
C VAL A 277 -22.93 -8.43 8.18
N PHE A 278 -21.60 -8.29 8.29
CA PHE A 278 -20.86 -8.20 9.55
C PHE A 278 -20.46 -6.75 9.92
N GLY A 279 -21.10 -5.75 9.31
CA GLY A 279 -20.78 -4.34 9.54
C GLY A 279 -19.45 -3.87 8.94
N GLY A 280 -18.86 -4.68 8.04
CA GLY A 280 -17.67 -4.35 7.28
C GLY A 280 -17.97 -3.67 5.94
N GLY A 281 -16.98 -3.66 5.04
CA GLY A 281 -17.14 -3.09 3.71
C GLY A 281 -15.83 -3.10 2.91
N GLY A 282 -15.87 -2.46 1.75
CA GLY A 282 -14.73 -2.36 0.83
C GLY A 282 -15.18 -2.22 -0.61
N HIS A 283 -14.38 -2.76 -1.51
CA HIS A 283 -14.68 -2.82 -2.94
C HIS A 283 -15.30 -4.17 -3.31
N ASN A 284 -15.91 -4.24 -4.49
CA ASN A 284 -16.56 -5.46 -4.97
C ASN A 284 -15.66 -6.71 -4.94
N MET A 285 -14.37 -6.57 -5.27
CA MET A 285 -13.42 -7.69 -5.29
C MET A 285 -12.50 -7.74 -4.07
N ALA A 286 -12.60 -6.80 -3.12
CA ALA A 286 -11.71 -6.71 -1.96
C ALA A 286 -12.41 -5.99 -0.81
N ALA A 287 -12.78 -6.73 0.22
CA ALA A 287 -13.48 -6.19 1.39
C ALA A 287 -12.96 -6.83 2.69
N GLY A 288 -13.34 -6.26 3.82
CA GLY A 288 -13.01 -6.80 5.13
C GLY A 288 -14.06 -6.47 6.16
N CYS A 289 -14.12 -7.34 7.18
CA CYS A 289 -14.98 -7.16 8.35
C CYS A 289 -14.32 -7.70 9.60
N THR A 290 -14.90 -7.45 10.75
CA THR A 290 -14.53 -8.08 12.02
C THR A 290 -15.72 -8.86 12.55
N ILE A 291 -15.49 -10.12 12.92
CA ILE A 291 -16.52 -11.00 13.49
C ILE A 291 -16.13 -11.27 14.95
N ASN A 292 -17.03 -10.99 15.89
CA ASN A 292 -16.78 -11.11 17.32
C ASN A 292 -16.83 -12.56 17.82
N CYS A 293 -15.97 -13.40 17.24
CA CYS A 293 -15.82 -14.80 17.64
C CYS A 293 -14.46 -15.36 17.17
N PRO A 294 -14.02 -16.53 17.72
CA PRO A 294 -12.78 -17.18 17.30
C PRO A 294 -12.79 -17.60 15.81
N PRO A 295 -11.59 -17.82 15.20
CA PRO A 295 -11.42 -18.08 13.77
C PRO A 295 -12.26 -19.22 13.20
N ASP A 296 -12.41 -20.35 13.92
CA ASP A 296 -13.18 -21.49 13.42
C ASP A 296 -14.68 -21.18 13.30
N LYS A 297 -15.21 -20.43 14.26
CA LYS A 297 -16.60 -19.97 14.22
C LYS A 297 -16.79 -18.88 13.15
N ALA A 298 -15.81 -17.97 13.01
CA ALA A 298 -15.83 -16.95 11.97
C ALA A 298 -15.78 -17.59 10.56
N GLU A 299 -15.02 -18.67 10.37
CA GLU A 299 -15.00 -19.44 9.12
C GLU A 299 -16.39 -19.97 8.77
N THR A 300 -17.07 -20.62 9.70
CA THR A 300 -18.44 -21.11 9.47
C THR A 300 -19.38 -19.97 9.08
N MET A 301 -19.38 -18.88 9.84
CA MET A 301 -20.29 -17.74 9.60
C MET A 301 -20.04 -17.08 8.25
N ILE A 302 -18.80 -16.88 7.86
CA ILE A 302 -18.50 -16.25 6.56
C ILE A 302 -18.84 -17.16 5.39
N LEU A 303 -18.64 -18.47 5.52
CA LEU A 303 -19.01 -19.46 4.50
C LEU A 303 -20.52 -19.54 4.32
N ASP A 304 -21.31 -19.46 5.39
CA ASP A 304 -22.78 -19.43 5.31
C ASP A 304 -23.24 -18.23 4.48
N VAL A 305 -22.72 -17.02 4.75
CA VAL A 305 -23.03 -15.82 3.97
C VAL A 305 -22.57 -15.94 2.52
N ILE A 306 -21.37 -16.48 2.27
CA ILE A 306 -20.89 -16.71 0.89
C ILE A 306 -21.86 -17.64 0.15
N ASN A 307 -22.35 -18.70 0.81
CA ASN A 307 -23.29 -19.66 0.22
C ASN A 307 -24.68 -19.06 -0.07
N GLU A 308 -25.11 -18.08 0.70
CA GLU A 308 -26.36 -17.36 0.47
C GLU A 308 -26.28 -16.38 -0.71
N VAL A 309 -25.16 -15.65 -0.77
CA VAL A 309 -24.93 -14.59 -1.79
C VAL A 309 -24.51 -15.18 -3.13
N TRP A 310 -23.72 -16.22 -3.13
CA TRP A 310 -23.19 -16.88 -4.32
C TRP A 310 -23.84 -18.24 -4.54
N LYS A 311 -24.98 -18.24 -5.22
CA LYS A 311 -25.73 -19.46 -5.56
C LYS A 311 -25.19 -20.18 -6.78
#